data_6f391d7f5535af1eba99f90faa80da7f
#
_entry.id   6f391d7f5535af1eba99f90faa80da7f
#
_cell.length_a   1.000
_cell.length_b   1.000
_cell.length_c   1.000
_cell.angle_alpha   90.00
_cell.angle_beta   90.00
_cell.angle_gamma   90.00
#
_symmetry.space_group_name_H-M   'P 1'
#
loop_
_entity.id
_entity.type
_entity.pdbx_description
1 polymer ?
#
loop_
_entity_poly.entity_id
_entity_poly.type
_entity_poly.pdbx_seq_one_letter_code
_entity_poly.pdbx_strand_id
1 'polypeptide(L)'
;MLTAIAGINWGDEGKGRMVDLISSDYDVVVRYQGGNNAGHTVINHLGKFILNLIPSGILRPEVVNVMGNGMVIDMKHLVGEIERLTAAGVKITPDNLKISDRAVICMPYHVLQDCLEEDRFEDAKSGPNRRGIAPVYGDKYLKKIVTMGDLFFPEALEKRMKGVIEWKNLFIEKAYGGAPIDFDEEMAWLRKYGDILKPFVCDTGLWLEDALKQGKKVIFEAQLGALRDIDFGINPYTSSSNTIAAYAPIGAGIPRHKLDKVFGIMKAYSSCVGEGPFTVEMFGDEAKALRDAGAEYGAETGRPRRVGAFDAVASRYGVRMQGADELALTKLDVLSYMDKIPVCVAYDVDGERVTDFPRGERLRVAKPIFEYFDGWKCDISKCRKESDLPEQARAYIAALEKMVDCPITCVSVGAERDEYIVRKSK
;
A
#
# COMPACT_ATOMS: atom_id res chain seq x y z
N MET A 1 -21.54 -4.12 6.03
CA MET A 1 -20.97 -3.54 4.80
C MET A 1 -19.47 -3.73 4.80
N LEU A 2 -18.94 -4.25 3.71
CA LEU A 2 -17.50 -4.55 3.50
C LEU A 2 -16.98 -3.69 2.35
N THR A 3 -16.14 -2.71 2.65
CA THR A 3 -15.57 -1.79 1.64
C THR A 3 -14.05 -1.94 1.58
N ALA A 4 -13.48 -2.05 0.39
CA ALA A 4 -12.02 -2.04 0.20
C ALA A 4 -11.55 -0.69 -0.33
N ILE A 5 -10.48 -0.16 0.27
CA ILE A 5 -9.71 1.00 -0.23
C ILE A 5 -8.47 0.46 -0.91
N ALA A 6 -8.38 0.61 -2.22
CA ALA A 6 -7.32 0.01 -3.02
C ALA A 6 -6.60 1.02 -3.91
N GLY A 7 -5.29 0.87 -4.06
CA GLY A 7 -4.49 1.70 -4.97
C GLY A 7 -4.64 1.25 -6.42
N ILE A 8 -4.88 2.19 -7.32
CA ILE A 8 -5.10 1.91 -8.74
C ILE A 8 -3.78 1.68 -9.48
N ASN A 9 -2.71 2.41 -9.14
CA ASN A 9 -1.47 2.43 -9.92
C ASN A 9 -0.30 1.75 -9.18
N TRP A 10 0.80 2.48 -8.96
CA TRP A 10 2.06 1.97 -8.37
C TRP A 10 2.13 2.03 -6.85
N GLY A 11 1.14 2.57 -6.17
CA GLY A 11 1.16 2.88 -4.75
C GLY A 11 1.35 4.38 -4.49
N ASP A 12 1.37 4.74 -3.21
CA ASP A 12 1.52 6.13 -2.74
C ASP A 12 0.43 7.11 -3.24
N GLU A 13 -0.74 6.59 -3.60
CA GLU A 13 -1.88 7.37 -4.09
C GLU A 13 -2.59 8.17 -2.97
N GLY A 14 -2.23 7.95 -1.69
CA GLY A 14 -2.85 8.63 -0.55
C GLY A 14 -3.94 7.80 0.14
N LYS A 15 -3.86 6.46 0.07
CA LYS A 15 -4.82 5.54 0.70
C LYS A 15 -5.02 5.77 2.18
N GLY A 16 -3.93 5.90 2.96
CA GLY A 16 -4.01 6.11 4.41
C GLY A 16 -4.82 7.37 4.78
N ARG A 17 -4.64 8.48 4.04
CA ARG A 17 -5.46 9.69 4.21
C ARG A 17 -6.93 9.41 3.90
N MET A 18 -7.22 8.68 2.83
CA MET A 18 -8.60 8.35 2.46
C MET A 18 -9.24 7.42 3.48
N VAL A 19 -8.49 6.44 4.00
CA VAL A 19 -8.98 5.59 5.10
C VAL A 19 -9.27 6.41 6.34
N ASP A 20 -8.36 7.29 6.76
CA ASP A 20 -8.61 8.19 7.90
C ASP A 20 -9.84 9.07 7.69
N LEU A 21 -10.03 9.59 6.47
CA LEU A 21 -11.18 10.43 6.13
C LEU A 21 -12.50 9.71 6.30
N ILE A 22 -12.63 8.51 5.71
CA ILE A 22 -13.91 7.79 5.65
C ILE A 22 -14.12 6.81 6.81
N SER A 23 -13.09 6.51 7.60
CA SER A 23 -13.21 5.56 8.72
C SER A 23 -14.14 6.02 9.85
N SER A 24 -14.54 7.31 9.86
CA SER A 24 -15.62 7.78 10.75
C SER A 24 -16.97 7.08 10.55
N ASP A 25 -17.20 6.54 9.36
CA ASP A 25 -18.45 5.86 8.99
C ASP A 25 -18.34 4.34 9.17
N TYR A 26 -17.22 3.83 9.70
CA TYR A 26 -16.91 2.43 9.85
C TYR A 26 -16.52 2.09 11.29
N ASP A 27 -16.83 0.87 11.70
CA ASP A 27 -16.50 0.37 13.03
C ASP A 27 -15.12 -0.30 13.09
N VAL A 28 -14.65 -0.83 11.96
CA VAL A 28 -13.43 -1.65 11.89
C VAL A 28 -12.61 -1.27 10.66
N VAL A 29 -11.30 -1.12 10.84
CA VAL A 29 -10.31 -0.99 9.75
C VAL A 29 -9.39 -2.21 9.76
N VAL A 30 -9.27 -2.90 8.63
CA VAL A 30 -8.47 -4.12 8.48
C VAL A 30 -7.38 -3.92 7.46
N ARG A 31 -6.12 -4.11 7.84
CA ARG A 31 -5.04 -4.35 6.88
C ARG A 31 -4.94 -5.83 6.59
N TYR A 32 -4.99 -6.19 5.31
CA TYR A 32 -5.14 -7.57 4.89
C TYR A 32 -3.93 -8.17 4.18
N GLN A 33 -2.90 -7.36 3.88
CA GLN A 33 -1.69 -7.81 3.17
C GLN A 33 -0.53 -6.85 3.40
N GLY A 34 0.69 -7.28 3.00
CA GLY A 34 1.91 -6.49 3.10
C GLY A 34 2.54 -6.54 4.50
N GLY A 35 3.52 -5.71 4.71
CA GLY A 35 4.30 -5.61 5.95
C GLY A 35 4.70 -4.17 6.24
N ASN A 36 5.87 -3.99 6.89
CA ASN A 36 6.42 -2.69 7.25
C ASN A 36 7.03 -1.91 6.07
N ASN A 37 6.85 -2.36 4.83
CA ASN A 37 7.24 -1.66 3.60
C ASN A 37 6.20 -0.61 3.13
N ALA A 38 5.07 -0.45 3.82
CA ALA A 38 4.15 0.66 3.60
C ALA A 38 4.57 1.91 4.37
N GLY A 39 4.16 3.08 3.87
CA GLY A 39 4.28 4.36 4.57
C GLY A 39 3.00 5.17 4.37
N HIS A 40 1.98 4.94 5.21
CA HIS A 40 0.72 5.67 5.16
C HIS A 40 0.82 6.94 5.98
N THR A 41 0.92 8.08 5.33
CA THR A 41 0.96 9.38 6.00
C THR A 41 -0.46 9.86 6.27
N VAL A 42 -0.74 10.16 7.54
CA VAL A 42 -1.98 10.77 8.01
C VAL A 42 -1.65 12.02 8.80
N ILE A 43 -2.36 13.12 8.52
CA ILE A 43 -2.24 14.39 9.24
C ILE A 43 -3.57 14.67 9.93
N ASN A 44 -3.54 14.87 11.24
CA ASN A 44 -4.72 15.23 12.03
C ASN A 44 -4.33 16.25 13.15
N HIS A 45 -5.27 16.53 14.04
CA HIS A 45 -5.06 17.47 15.16
C HIS A 45 -3.96 17.06 16.17
N LEU A 46 -3.57 15.78 16.19
CA LEU A 46 -2.46 15.27 17.03
C LEU A 46 -1.10 15.42 16.34
N GLY A 47 -1.07 15.69 15.04
CA GLY A 47 0.15 15.85 14.26
C GLY A 47 0.20 15.03 12.96
N LYS A 48 1.43 14.85 12.46
CA LYS A 48 1.72 14.04 11.29
C LYS A 48 2.23 12.66 11.70
N PHE A 49 1.55 11.61 11.25
CA PHE A 49 1.88 10.22 11.52
C PHE A 49 2.26 9.48 10.23
N ILE A 50 3.26 8.61 10.34
CA ILE A 50 3.63 7.67 9.29
C ILE A 50 3.38 6.27 9.85
N LEU A 51 2.37 5.59 9.30
CA LEU A 51 1.95 4.25 9.72
C LEU A 51 2.51 3.21 8.74
N ASN A 52 3.17 2.20 9.27
CA ASN A 52 3.80 1.14 8.48
C ASN A 52 3.03 -0.18 8.56
N LEU A 53 2.74 -0.66 9.76
CA LEU A 53 2.03 -1.91 10.04
C LEU A 53 0.61 -1.68 10.55
N ILE A 54 0.44 -0.72 11.45
CA ILE A 54 -0.85 -0.46 12.11
C ILE A 54 -1.82 0.18 11.11
N PRO A 55 -3.09 -0.27 11.06
CA PRO A 55 -4.11 0.34 10.22
C PRO A 55 -4.34 1.83 10.54
N SER A 56 -4.67 2.63 9.51
CA SER A 56 -4.84 4.08 9.65
C SER A 56 -6.01 4.48 10.58
N GLY A 57 -6.96 3.58 10.80
CA GLY A 57 -8.07 3.77 11.75
C GLY A 57 -7.64 3.89 13.21
N ILE A 58 -6.40 3.53 13.58
CA ILE A 58 -5.89 3.61 14.97
C ILE A 58 -5.91 5.04 15.52
N LEU A 59 -5.90 6.03 14.66
CA LEU A 59 -5.96 7.44 15.03
C LEU A 59 -7.39 7.89 15.43
N ARG A 60 -8.37 6.98 15.40
CA ARG A 60 -9.74 7.18 15.85
C ARG A 60 -10.06 6.25 17.02
N PRO A 61 -10.35 6.78 18.21
CA PRO A 61 -10.53 5.99 19.42
C PRO A 61 -11.69 4.99 19.35
N GLU A 62 -12.70 5.29 18.51
CA GLU A 62 -13.93 4.49 18.35
C GLU A 62 -13.78 3.32 17.37
N VAL A 63 -12.68 3.28 16.61
CA VAL A 63 -12.46 2.29 15.54
C VAL A 63 -11.58 1.15 16.01
N VAL A 64 -12.00 -0.08 15.77
CA VAL A 64 -11.17 -1.27 16.00
C VAL A 64 -10.29 -1.53 14.79
N ASN A 65 -9.01 -1.78 15.04
CA ASN A 65 -8.00 -1.98 14.00
C ASN A 65 -7.55 -3.43 13.98
N VAL A 66 -7.54 -4.05 12.82
CA VAL A 66 -7.20 -5.47 12.66
C VAL A 66 -6.04 -5.63 11.69
N MET A 67 -5.02 -6.33 12.12
CA MET A 67 -3.93 -6.81 11.29
C MET A 67 -4.24 -8.25 10.88
N GLY A 68 -4.65 -8.45 9.63
CA GLY A 68 -5.16 -9.73 9.12
C GLY A 68 -4.08 -10.77 8.86
N ASN A 69 -4.51 -12.00 8.61
CA ASN A 69 -3.65 -13.17 8.35
C ASN A 69 -2.80 -13.05 7.07
N GLY A 70 -3.17 -12.16 6.15
CA GLY A 70 -2.38 -11.92 4.93
C GLY A 70 -1.15 -11.04 5.16
N MET A 71 -1.03 -10.38 6.32
CA MET A 71 0.11 -9.56 6.67
C MET A 71 1.32 -10.37 7.11
N VAL A 72 2.50 -9.75 6.97
CA VAL A 72 3.76 -10.20 7.57
C VAL A 72 4.22 -9.17 8.60
N ILE A 73 4.51 -9.62 9.81
CA ILE A 73 4.69 -8.76 11.00
C ILE A 73 6.13 -8.76 11.45
N ASP A 74 6.85 -7.67 11.23
CA ASP A 74 8.10 -7.40 11.96
C ASP A 74 7.72 -6.92 13.37
N MET A 75 7.88 -7.81 14.35
CA MET A 75 7.44 -7.53 15.73
C MET A 75 8.21 -6.39 16.37
N LYS A 76 9.51 -6.25 16.09
CA LYS A 76 10.33 -5.13 16.62
C LYS A 76 9.84 -3.80 16.06
N HIS A 77 9.56 -3.75 14.76
CA HIS A 77 9.03 -2.56 14.11
C HIS A 77 7.64 -2.20 14.67
N LEU A 78 6.76 -3.20 14.83
CA LEU A 78 5.41 -3.00 15.37
C LEU A 78 5.43 -2.46 16.80
N VAL A 79 6.28 -3.02 17.68
CA VAL A 79 6.42 -2.51 19.05
C VAL A 79 6.89 -1.05 19.03
N GLY A 80 7.89 -0.70 18.23
CA GLY A 80 8.34 0.69 18.08
C GLY A 80 7.26 1.61 17.49
N GLU A 81 6.39 1.11 16.59
CA GLU A 81 5.27 1.88 16.08
C GLU A 81 4.21 2.14 17.15
N ILE A 82 3.87 1.13 17.96
CA ILE A 82 2.97 1.27 19.13
C ILE A 82 3.53 2.29 20.12
N GLU A 83 4.82 2.20 20.47
CA GLU A 83 5.47 3.12 21.42
C GLU A 83 5.43 4.58 20.93
N ARG A 84 5.77 4.82 19.65
CA ARG A 84 5.73 6.17 19.06
C ARG A 84 4.32 6.76 19.05
N LEU A 85 3.32 5.98 18.68
CA LEU A 85 1.93 6.41 18.64
C LEU A 85 1.40 6.68 20.05
N THR A 86 1.73 5.82 21.01
CA THR A 86 1.32 5.99 22.41
C THR A 86 1.97 7.24 23.03
N ALA A 87 3.25 7.48 22.75
CA ALA A 87 3.94 8.70 23.19
C ALA A 87 3.34 9.99 22.59
N ALA A 88 2.74 9.89 21.40
CA ALA A 88 2.01 11.00 20.77
C ALA A 88 0.54 11.13 21.23
N GLY A 89 0.12 10.34 22.23
CA GLY A 89 -1.22 10.42 22.83
C GLY A 89 -2.27 9.50 22.19
N VAL A 90 -1.90 8.63 21.27
CA VAL A 90 -2.82 7.64 20.68
C VAL A 90 -2.99 6.48 21.67
N LYS A 91 -4.22 6.20 22.07
CA LYS A 91 -4.52 5.06 22.96
C LYS A 91 -4.53 3.77 22.15
N ILE A 92 -3.62 2.84 22.46
CA ILE A 92 -3.52 1.53 21.82
C ILE A 92 -3.64 0.44 22.89
N THR A 93 -4.64 -0.42 22.75
CA THR A 93 -4.93 -1.51 23.69
C THR A 93 -5.43 -2.75 22.91
N PRO A 94 -5.45 -3.93 23.54
CA PRO A 94 -6.06 -5.12 22.93
C PRO A 94 -7.53 -4.97 22.53
N ASP A 95 -8.23 -3.94 23.02
CA ASP A 95 -9.61 -3.68 22.63
C ASP A 95 -9.72 -3.04 21.26
N ASN A 96 -8.79 -2.15 20.90
CA ASN A 96 -8.82 -1.39 19.64
C ASN A 96 -7.73 -1.76 18.62
N LEU A 97 -6.79 -2.66 18.96
CA LEU A 97 -5.85 -3.28 18.03
C LEU A 97 -5.87 -4.78 18.20
N LYS A 98 -6.05 -5.52 17.09
CA LYS A 98 -6.04 -6.97 17.05
C LYS A 98 -5.09 -7.47 15.98
N ILE A 99 -4.33 -8.52 16.31
CA ILE A 99 -3.36 -9.14 15.42
C ILE A 99 -3.80 -10.58 15.17
N SER A 100 -3.88 -10.99 13.91
CA SER A 100 -4.23 -12.37 13.58
C SER A 100 -3.19 -13.34 14.12
N ASP A 101 -3.64 -14.39 14.79
CA ASP A 101 -2.82 -15.54 15.19
C ASP A 101 -2.16 -16.26 13.98
N ARG A 102 -2.76 -16.12 12.79
CA ARG A 102 -2.27 -16.67 11.51
C ARG A 102 -1.33 -15.74 10.76
N ALA A 103 -1.15 -14.48 11.19
CA ALA A 103 -0.19 -13.57 10.57
C ALA A 103 1.23 -14.09 10.74
N VAL A 104 2.02 -13.98 9.67
CA VAL A 104 3.39 -14.52 9.66
C VAL A 104 4.35 -13.53 10.30
N ILE A 105 5.26 -14.01 11.11
CA ILE A 105 6.32 -13.20 11.71
C ILE A 105 7.45 -12.99 10.69
N CYS A 106 7.75 -11.75 10.38
CA CYS A 106 8.95 -11.37 9.63
C CYS A 106 10.13 -11.36 10.61
N MET A 107 10.92 -12.44 10.59
CA MET A 107 12.05 -12.65 11.48
C MET A 107 13.27 -11.81 11.05
N PRO A 108 14.23 -11.54 11.95
CA PRO A 108 15.48 -10.84 11.61
C PRO A 108 16.24 -11.48 10.46
N TYR A 109 16.25 -12.80 10.37
CA TYR A 109 16.92 -13.51 9.27
C TYR A 109 16.26 -13.28 7.89
N HIS A 110 14.97 -12.92 7.81
CA HIS A 110 14.36 -12.52 6.54
C HIS A 110 14.94 -11.17 6.06
N VAL A 111 15.14 -10.24 6.99
CA VAL A 111 15.78 -8.94 6.68
C VAL A 111 17.23 -9.16 6.27
N LEU A 112 17.96 -10.02 6.97
CA LEU A 112 19.34 -10.40 6.61
C LEU A 112 19.40 -11.00 5.21
N GLN A 113 18.53 -11.96 4.90
CA GLN A 113 18.46 -12.58 3.58
C GLN A 113 18.17 -11.54 2.48
N ASP A 114 17.20 -10.64 2.69
CA ASP A 114 16.85 -9.58 1.76
C ASP A 114 18.04 -8.64 1.45
N CYS A 115 18.82 -8.31 2.49
CA CYS A 115 20.05 -7.52 2.33
C CYS A 115 21.10 -8.27 1.50
N LEU A 116 21.35 -9.55 1.80
CA LEU A 116 22.35 -10.35 1.11
C LEU A 116 21.98 -10.63 -0.35
N GLU A 117 20.69 -10.81 -0.65
CA GLU A 117 20.18 -10.96 -2.01
C GLU A 117 20.39 -9.67 -2.83
N GLU A 118 20.02 -8.50 -2.27
CA GLU A 118 20.19 -7.22 -2.96
C GLU A 118 21.67 -6.87 -3.18
N ASP A 119 22.54 -7.19 -2.23
CA ASP A 119 24.00 -6.94 -2.37
C ASP A 119 24.63 -7.82 -3.45
N ARG A 120 24.05 -9.02 -3.72
CA ARG A 120 24.53 -9.94 -4.75
C ARG A 120 24.10 -9.56 -6.17
N PHE A 121 22.94 -8.96 -6.33
CA PHE A 121 22.38 -8.59 -7.64
C PHE A 121 22.56 -7.10 -7.91
N GLU A 122 23.79 -6.68 -8.26
CA GLU A 122 24.14 -5.28 -8.53
C GLU A 122 23.27 -4.64 -9.61
N ASP A 123 22.85 -5.40 -10.64
CA ASP A 123 22.07 -4.91 -11.79
C ASP A 123 20.55 -5.12 -11.69
N ALA A 124 20.08 -5.87 -10.69
CA ALA A 124 18.66 -6.23 -10.55
C ALA A 124 18.08 -5.77 -9.20
N LYS A 125 18.47 -4.58 -8.73
CA LYS A 125 17.97 -4.02 -7.48
C LYS A 125 16.45 -3.82 -7.57
N SER A 126 15.70 -4.67 -6.90
CA SER A 126 14.21 -4.58 -6.86
C SER A 126 13.70 -3.33 -6.13
N GLY A 127 14.63 -2.52 -5.61
CA GLY A 127 14.35 -1.32 -4.84
C GLY A 127 14.74 -1.47 -3.35
N PRO A 128 15.09 -0.38 -2.69
CA PRO A 128 15.90 -0.38 -1.46
C PRO A 128 15.12 -0.68 -0.18
N ASN A 129 14.13 -1.54 -0.19
CA ASN A 129 13.32 -1.71 1.02
C ASN A 129 14.02 -2.49 2.13
N ARG A 130 14.83 -3.50 1.81
CA ARG A 130 15.60 -4.30 2.77
C ARG A 130 14.81 -4.61 4.07
N ARG A 131 13.53 -4.98 3.90
CA ARG A 131 12.58 -5.19 4.98
C ARG A 131 12.19 -6.66 5.15
N GLY A 132 12.84 -7.56 4.39
CA GLY A 132 12.58 -8.99 4.45
C GLY A 132 11.26 -9.44 3.83
N ILE A 133 10.59 -8.59 3.04
CA ILE A 133 9.24 -8.85 2.52
C ILE A 133 9.25 -10.03 1.52
N ALA A 134 10.13 -10.03 0.54
CA ALA A 134 10.21 -11.13 -0.42
C ALA A 134 10.59 -12.45 0.24
N PRO A 135 11.65 -12.53 1.09
CA PRO A 135 12.01 -13.75 1.80
C PRO A 135 10.88 -14.31 2.68
N VAL A 136 10.17 -13.47 3.46
CA VAL A 136 9.11 -13.95 4.35
C VAL A 136 7.90 -14.48 3.61
N TYR A 137 7.48 -13.82 2.50
CA TYR A 137 6.41 -14.35 1.66
C TYR A 137 6.86 -15.62 0.91
N GLY A 138 8.10 -15.67 0.43
CA GLY A 138 8.68 -16.89 -0.14
C GLY A 138 8.61 -18.07 0.84
N ASP A 139 9.02 -17.86 2.08
CA ASP A 139 8.97 -18.88 3.13
C ASP A 139 7.53 -19.28 3.50
N LYS A 140 6.57 -18.35 3.41
CA LYS A 140 5.16 -18.68 3.60
C LYS A 140 4.72 -19.78 2.63
N TYR A 141 5.05 -19.66 1.35
CA TYR A 141 4.74 -20.69 0.36
C TYR A 141 5.60 -21.95 0.49
N LEU A 142 6.84 -21.83 0.98
CA LEU A 142 7.70 -22.96 1.33
C LEU A 142 7.32 -23.62 2.67
N LYS A 143 6.34 -23.06 3.42
CA LYS A 143 5.87 -23.56 4.72
C LYS A 143 6.95 -23.56 5.80
N LYS A 144 7.89 -22.63 5.74
CA LYS A 144 9.03 -22.48 6.67
C LYS A 144 8.89 -21.20 7.51
N ILE A 145 7.69 -21.01 8.05
CA ILE A 145 7.29 -19.79 8.76
C ILE A 145 7.00 -20.05 10.23
N VAL A 146 7.02 -18.95 10.98
CA VAL A 146 6.46 -18.82 12.31
C VAL A 146 5.31 -17.83 12.25
N THR A 147 4.20 -18.15 12.91
CA THR A 147 3.02 -17.28 13.00
C THR A 147 2.90 -16.64 14.38
N MET A 148 2.10 -15.59 14.51
CA MET A 148 1.83 -14.97 15.81
C MET A 148 1.19 -15.94 16.80
N GLY A 149 0.41 -16.91 16.32
CA GLY A 149 -0.20 -17.96 17.15
C GLY A 149 0.82 -18.97 17.71
N ASP A 150 1.94 -19.20 17.02
CA ASP A 150 2.99 -20.11 17.51
C ASP A 150 3.64 -19.59 18.82
N LEU A 151 3.55 -18.29 19.11
CA LEU A 151 4.07 -17.68 20.34
C LEU A 151 3.41 -18.23 21.61
N PHE A 152 2.22 -18.83 21.51
CA PHE A 152 1.52 -19.44 22.65
C PHE A 152 1.96 -20.88 22.93
N PHE A 153 2.80 -21.47 22.08
CA PHE A 153 3.27 -22.85 22.17
C PHE A 153 4.81 -22.93 22.17
N PRO A 154 5.47 -22.48 23.26
CA PRO A 154 6.93 -22.25 23.28
C PRO A 154 7.77 -23.50 22.95
N GLU A 155 7.38 -24.69 23.41
CA GLU A 155 8.10 -25.92 23.13
C GLU A 155 8.01 -26.34 21.65
N ALA A 156 6.78 -26.21 21.07
CA ALA A 156 6.56 -26.50 19.64
C ALA A 156 7.27 -25.47 18.76
N LEU A 157 7.25 -24.19 19.18
CA LEU A 157 7.95 -23.10 18.51
C LEU A 157 9.47 -23.33 18.50
N GLU A 158 10.07 -23.66 19.64
CA GLU A 158 11.51 -23.96 19.74
C GLU A 158 11.92 -25.12 18.83
N LYS A 159 11.16 -26.21 18.84
CA LYS A 159 11.40 -27.36 17.95
C LYS A 159 11.33 -26.99 16.48
N ARG A 160 10.33 -26.14 16.10
CA ARG A 160 10.18 -25.65 14.72
C ARG A 160 11.33 -24.74 14.32
N MET A 161 11.72 -23.81 15.20
CA MET A 161 12.79 -22.85 14.95
C MET A 161 14.15 -23.53 14.70
N LYS A 162 14.47 -24.61 15.41
CA LYS A 162 15.70 -25.40 15.15
C LYS A 162 15.77 -25.84 13.69
N GLY A 163 14.71 -26.45 13.15
CA GLY A 163 14.69 -26.91 11.76
C GLY A 163 14.63 -25.76 10.74
N VAL A 164 13.97 -24.64 11.06
CA VAL A 164 13.90 -23.46 10.17
C VAL A 164 15.28 -22.80 10.09
N ILE A 165 15.97 -22.59 11.21
CA ILE A 165 17.29 -21.96 11.24
C ILE A 165 18.35 -22.84 10.57
N GLU A 166 18.33 -24.16 10.81
CA GLU A 166 19.20 -25.10 10.09
C GLU A 166 19.01 -24.96 8.57
N TRP A 167 17.76 -24.96 8.10
CA TRP A 167 17.44 -24.74 6.70
C TRP A 167 17.91 -23.37 6.18
N LYS A 168 17.68 -22.29 6.93
CA LYS A 168 18.08 -20.95 6.54
C LYS A 168 19.58 -20.78 6.45
N ASN A 169 20.33 -21.38 7.36
CA ASN A 169 21.80 -21.34 7.37
C ASN A 169 22.39 -21.99 6.12
N LEU A 170 21.73 -22.99 5.51
CA LEU A 170 22.17 -23.51 4.22
C LEU A 170 22.19 -22.41 3.13
N PHE A 171 21.21 -21.54 3.11
CA PHE A 171 21.17 -20.42 2.15
C PHE A 171 22.12 -19.29 2.56
N ILE A 172 22.07 -18.86 3.81
CA ILE A 172 22.87 -17.72 4.30
C ILE A 172 24.37 -18.03 4.13
N GLU A 173 24.84 -19.18 4.56
CA GLU A 173 26.25 -19.53 4.46
C GLU A 173 26.66 -19.96 3.05
N LYS A 174 25.92 -20.91 2.43
CA LYS A 174 26.38 -21.58 1.20
C LYS A 174 26.01 -20.80 -0.05
N ALA A 175 24.85 -20.14 -0.10
CA ALA A 175 24.43 -19.39 -1.26
C ALA A 175 24.88 -17.92 -1.22
N TYR A 176 24.83 -17.28 -0.06
CA TYR A 176 25.15 -15.86 0.08
C TYR A 176 26.51 -15.58 0.71
N GLY A 177 27.17 -16.56 1.35
CA GLY A 177 28.46 -16.36 2.04
C GLY A 177 28.35 -15.53 3.32
N GLY A 178 27.16 -15.42 3.88
CA GLY A 178 26.90 -14.67 5.11
C GLY A 178 27.26 -15.47 6.37
N ALA A 179 27.28 -14.78 7.52
CA ALA A 179 27.44 -15.44 8.81
C ALA A 179 26.19 -16.24 9.17
N PRO A 180 26.33 -17.42 9.83
CA PRO A 180 25.18 -18.21 10.24
C PRO A 180 24.31 -17.45 11.24
N ILE A 181 23.01 -17.70 11.17
CA ILE A 181 22.01 -17.19 12.10
C ILE A 181 22.18 -17.92 13.43
N ASP A 182 22.25 -17.16 14.52
CA ASP A 182 22.31 -17.71 15.88
C ASP A 182 20.89 -18.04 16.37
N PHE A 183 20.72 -19.29 16.81
CA PHE A 183 19.42 -19.78 17.29
C PHE A 183 18.96 -19.08 18.57
N ASP A 184 19.88 -18.87 19.53
CA ASP A 184 19.51 -18.30 20.83
C ASP A 184 19.16 -16.81 20.71
N GLU A 185 19.83 -16.08 19.81
CA GLU A 185 19.49 -14.69 19.49
C GLU A 185 18.10 -14.56 18.88
N GLU A 186 17.76 -15.42 17.90
CA GLU A 186 16.43 -15.43 17.27
C GLU A 186 15.34 -15.80 18.28
N MET A 187 15.58 -16.78 19.13
CA MET A 187 14.64 -17.17 20.19
C MET A 187 14.48 -16.09 21.28
N ALA A 188 15.57 -15.41 21.62
CA ALA A 188 15.52 -14.28 22.55
C ALA A 188 14.70 -13.11 21.96
N TRP A 189 14.89 -12.83 20.67
CA TRP A 189 14.11 -11.81 19.94
C TRP A 189 12.62 -12.16 19.91
N LEU A 190 12.26 -13.43 19.59
CA LEU A 190 10.88 -13.91 19.61
C LEU A 190 10.23 -13.75 20.99
N ARG A 191 10.92 -14.15 22.05
CA ARG A 191 10.40 -14.01 23.42
C ARG A 191 10.18 -12.55 23.79
N LYS A 192 11.21 -11.70 23.58
CA LYS A 192 11.18 -10.28 23.92
C LYS A 192 9.98 -9.55 23.33
N TYR A 193 9.81 -9.62 22.01
CA TYR A 193 8.74 -8.90 21.31
C TYR A 193 7.41 -9.65 21.36
N GLY A 194 7.47 -10.98 21.40
CA GLY A 194 6.28 -11.82 21.53
C GLY A 194 5.52 -11.57 22.83
N ASP A 195 6.21 -11.47 23.97
CA ASP A 195 5.55 -11.23 25.27
C ASP A 195 4.83 -9.87 25.30
N ILE A 196 5.33 -8.85 24.59
CA ILE A 196 4.69 -7.56 24.46
C ILE A 196 3.43 -7.65 23.57
N LEU A 197 3.50 -8.43 22.49
CA LEU A 197 2.44 -8.47 21.47
C LEU A 197 1.37 -9.53 21.71
N LYS A 198 1.65 -10.59 22.47
CA LYS A 198 0.66 -11.65 22.79
C LYS A 198 -0.72 -11.15 23.21
N PRO A 199 -0.84 -10.09 24.04
CA PRO A 199 -2.16 -9.59 24.45
C PRO A 199 -3.05 -9.11 23.29
N PHE A 200 -2.45 -8.73 22.16
CA PHE A 200 -3.14 -8.25 20.96
C PHE A 200 -3.53 -9.38 19.99
N VAL A 201 -2.98 -10.59 20.19
CA VAL A 201 -3.15 -11.73 19.26
C VAL A 201 -4.44 -12.49 19.53
N CYS A 202 -5.22 -12.72 18.48
CA CYS A 202 -6.44 -13.51 18.55
C CYS A 202 -6.79 -14.14 17.19
N ASP A 203 -7.78 -15.03 17.14
CA ASP A 203 -8.41 -15.43 15.88
C ASP A 203 -9.23 -14.25 15.33
N THR A 204 -8.60 -13.44 14.49
CA THR A 204 -9.22 -12.26 13.90
C THR A 204 -10.31 -12.61 12.90
N GLY A 205 -10.25 -13.77 12.27
CA GLY A 205 -11.31 -14.26 11.37
C GLY A 205 -12.61 -14.50 12.13
N LEU A 206 -12.55 -15.23 13.23
CA LEU A 206 -13.70 -15.47 14.10
C LEU A 206 -14.22 -14.15 14.69
N TRP A 207 -13.32 -13.29 15.15
CA TRP A 207 -13.70 -11.97 15.69
C TRP A 207 -14.43 -11.11 14.66
N LEU A 208 -13.94 -11.07 13.39
CA LEU A 208 -14.59 -10.34 12.31
C LEU A 208 -15.95 -10.94 11.93
N GLU A 209 -16.08 -12.27 11.91
CA GLU A 209 -17.38 -12.93 11.71
C GLU A 209 -18.41 -12.50 12.75
N ASP A 210 -18.02 -12.41 14.01
CA ASP A 210 -18.91 -11.98 15.08
C ASP A 210 -19.22 -10.48 15.02
N ALA A 211 -18.26 -9.64 14.64
CA ALA A 211 -18.47 -8.22 14.38
C ALA A 211 -19.49 -8.00 13.24
N LEU A 212 -19.38 -8.78 12.16
CA LEU A 212 -20.31 -8.71 11.03
C LEU A 212 -21.72 -9.15 11.39
N LYS A 213 -21.88 -10.20 12.23
CA LYS A 213 -23.21 -10.61 12.77
C LYS A 213 -23.85 -9.50 13.60
N GLN A 214 -23.05 -8.67 14.27
CA GLN A 214 -23.51 -7.51 15.02
C GLN A 214 -23.81 -6.29 14.13
N GLY A 215 -23.70 -6.41 12.80
CA GLY A 215 -23.97 -5.34 11.85
C GLY A 215 -22.84 -4.32 11.70
N LYS A 216 -21.63 -4.61 12.22
CA LYS A 216 -20.46 -3.73 12.11
C LYS A 216 -20.04 -3.52 10.66
N LYS A 217 -19.64 -2.29 10.34
CA LYS A 217 -19.12 -1.89 9.03
C LYS A 217 -17.61 -2.04 9.04
N VAL A 218 -17.07 -2.71 8.03
CA VAL A 218 -15.64 -3.01 7.91
C VAL A 218 -15.06 -2.36 6.66
N ILE A 219 -13.94 -1.66 6.81
CA ILE A 219 -13.14 -1.14 5.72
C ILE A 219 -11.81 -1.90 5.66
N PHE A 220 -11.42 -2.32 4.47
CA PHE A 220 -10.13 -2.94 4.20
C PHE A 220 -9.16 -1.91 3.62
N GLU A 221 -8.03 -1.74 4.27
CA GLU A 221 -6.96 -0.84 3.87
C GLU A 221 -5.88 -1.62 3.13
N ALA A 222 -5.79 -1.41 1.80
CA ALA A 222 -4.73 -1.99 0.98
C ALA A 222 -3.41 -1.25 1.14
N GLN A 223 -2.34 -1.96 0.85
CA GLN A 223 -1.00 -1.42 0.70
C GLN A 223 -0.60 -1.47 -0.77
N LEU A 224 0.18 -0.48 -1.25
CA LEU A 224 0.61 -0.37 -2.65
C LEU A 224 -0.56 -0.19 -3.62
N GLY A 225 -0.41 -0.61 -4.87
CA GLY A 225 -1.44 -0.49 -5.90
C GLY A 225 -1.43 -1.69 -6.86
N ALA A 226 -2.38 -1.74 -7.79
CA ALA A 226 -2.57 -2.86 -8.71
C ALA A 226 -1.33 -3.23 -9.50
N LEU A 227 -0.52 -2.24 -9.91
CA LEU A 227 0.70 -2.47 -10.70
C LEU A 227 1.87 -3.04 -9.88
N ARG A 228 1.71 -3.17 -8.56
CA ARG A 228 2.65 -3.81 -7.64
C ARG A 228 2.14 -5.14 -7.07
N ASP A 229 1.01 -5.63 -7.55
CA ASP A 229 0.46 -6.94 -7.17
C ASP A 229 1.36 -8.07 -7.66
N ILE A 230 1.48 -9.15 -6.86
CA ILE A 230 2.36 -10.28 -7.20
C ILE A 230 1.92 -11.01 -8.47
N ASP A 231 0.60 -11.10 -8.72
CA ASP A 231 0.04 -11.84 -9.85
C ASP A 231 -0.26 -10.94 -11.06
N PHE A 232 -0.75 -9.71 -10.81
CA PHE A 232 -1.27 -8.80 -11.84
C PHE A 232 -0.38 -7.59 -12.10
N GLY A 233 0.67 -7.37 -11.31
CA GLY A 233 1.56 -6.23 -11.43
C GLY A 233 2.61 -6.37 -12.53
N ILE A 234 3.56 -5.44 -12.53
CA ILE A 234 4.67 -5.35 -13.47
C ILE A 234 5.82 -6.25 -12.99
N ASN A 235 5.71 -7.55 -13.19
CA ASN A 235 6.74 -8.51 -12.78
C ASN A 235 8.05 -8.29 -13.57
N PRO A 236 9.25 -8.36 -12.91
CA PRO A 236 9.49 -8.72 -11.50
C PRO A 236 9.41 -7.55 -10.50
N TYR A 237 9.01 -6.36 -10.92
CA TYR A 237 8.98 -5.14 -10.12
C TYR A 237 7.70 -5.02 -9.28
N THR A 238 7.31 -6.11 -8.64
CA THR A 238 6.11 -6.23 -7.79
C THR A 238 6.46 -6.28 -6.31
N SER A 239 5.45 -6.15 -5.45
CA SER A 239 5.53 -6.63 -4.08
C SER A 239 5.31 -8.14 -4.06
N SER A 240 5.71 -8.81 -3.00
CA SER A 240 5.44 -10.25 -2.82
C SER A 240 4.06 -10.52 -2.21
N SER A 241 3.18 -9.54 -2.21
CA SER A 241 1.83 -9.64 -1.62
C SER A 241 0.72 -9.34 -2.65
N ASN A 242 -0.48 -9.85 -2.36
CA ASN A 242 -1.66 -9.59 -3.18
C ASN A 242 -2.28 -8.24 -2.81
N THR A 243 -2.12 -7.25 -3.68
CA THR A 243 -2.60 -5.88 -3.48
C THR A 243 -4.01 -5.66 -4.04
N ILE A 244 -4.57 -6.66 -4.74
CA ILE A 244 -5.90 -6.60 -5.34
C ILE A 244 -6.99 -6.68 -4.26
N ALA A 245 -8.02 -5.84 -4.39
CA ALA A 245 -9.11 -5.74 -3.42
C ALA A 245 -9.83 -7.07 -3.18
N ALA A 246 -9.98 -7.90 -4.22
CA ALA A 246 -10.60 -9.22 -4.10
C ALA A 246 -9.89 -10.16 -3.09
N TYR A 247 -8.62 -9.91 -2.77
CA TYR A 247 -7.89 -10.66 -1.74
C TYR A 247 -8.24 -10.21 -0.31
N ALA A 248 -8.87 -9.06 -0.13
CA ALA A 248 -9.11 -8.49 1.20
C ALA A 248 -9.86 -9.42 2.16
N PRO A 249 -10.99 -10.06 1.78
CA PRO A 249 -11.65 -11.02 2.67
C PRO A 249 -10.77 -12.24 3.00
N ILE A 250 -9.94 -12.70 2.05
CA ILE A 250 -9.01 -13.82 2.25
C ILE A 250 -7.92 -13.44 3.26
N GLY A 251 -7.28 -12.28 3.02
CA GLY A 251 -6.21 -11.76 3.87
C GLY A 251 -6.68 -11.29 5.25
N ALA A 252 -7.99 -11.08 5.43
CA ALA A 252 -8.61 -10.77 6.71
C ALA A 252 -9.11 -12.02 7.48
N GLY A 253 -9.14 -13.21 6.85
CA GLY A 253 -9.58 -14.46 7.47
C GLY A 253 -11.09 -14.72 7.37
N ILE A 254 -11.79 -14.04 6.48
CA ILE A 254 -13.25 -14.19 6.24
C ILE A 254 -13.56 -14.50 4.76
N PRO A 255 -12.95 -15.55 4.17
CA PRO A 255 -12.92 -15.79 2.72
C PRO A 255 -14.29 -16.04 2.07
N ARG A 256 -15.31 -16.37 2.83
CA ARG A 256 -16.68 -16.58 2.31
C ARG A 256 -17.43 -15.27 1.99
N HIS A 257 -16.95 -14.14 2.52
CA HIS A 257 -17.60 -12.85 2.34
C HIS A 257 -17.14 -12.19 1.03
N LYS A 258 -18.05 -11.44 0.42
CA LYS A 258 -17.78 -10.62 -0.76
C LYS A 258 -17.72 -9.15 -0.34
N LEU A 259 -16.94 -8.38 -1.05
CA LEU A 259 -16.95 -6.93 -0.91
C LEU A 259 -18.27 -6.36 -1.41
N ASP A 260 -18.84 -5.44 -0.66
CA ASP A 260 -20.00 -4.65 -1.10
C ASP A 260 -19.57 -3.50 -2.00
N LYS A 261 -18.31 -3.00 -1.82
CA LYS A 261 -17.77 -1.86 -2.53
C LYS A 261 -16.25 -1.88 -2.58
N VAL A 262 -15.70 -1.47 -3.72
CA VAL A 262 -14.28 -1.18 -3.90
C VAL A 262 -14.10 0.29 -4.26
N PHE A 263 -13.43 1.04 -3.39
CA PHE A 263 -13.10 2.43 -3.57
C PHE A 263 -11.64 2.56 -4.01
N GLY A 264 -11.43 2.85 -5.28
CA GLY A 264 -10.10 2.99 -5.87
C GLY A 264 -9.49 4.36 -5.60
N ILE A 265 -8.20 4.41 -5.28
CA ILE A 265 -7.47 5.66 -5.08
C ILE A 265 -6.46 5.83 -6.19
N MET A 266 -6.50 6.96 -6.90
CA MET A 266 -5.53 7.34 -7.92
C MET A 266 -5.11 8.81 -7.79
N LYS A 267 -3.91 9.15 -8.25
CA LYS A 267 -3.44 10.53 -8.32
C LYS A 267 -3.86 11.19 -9.63
N ALA A 268 -3.93 12.52 -9.63
CA ALA A 268 -4.13 13.31 -10.84
C ALA A 268 -2.91 13.28 -11.81
N TYR A 269 -1.81 12.68 -11.41
CA TYR A 269 -0.59 12.39 -12.17
C TYR A 269 -0.01 11.05 -11.70
N SER A 270 1.06 10.57 -12.31
CA SER A 270 1.67 9.30 -11.91
C SER A 270 2.91 9.49 -11.06
N SER A 271 3.11 8.62 -10.08
CA SER A 271 4.38 8.49 -9.37
C SER A 271 4.71 7.01 -9.12
N CYS A 272 6.00 6.71 -9.05
CA CYS A 272 6.50 5.36 -8.88
C CYS A 272 7.70 5.36 -7.95
N VAL A 273 7.77 4.37 -7.05
CA VAL A 273 8.95 4.07 -6.23
C VAL A 273 9.54 2.76 -6.72
N GLY A 274 10.88 2.70 -6.78
CA GLY A 274 11.62 1.52 -7.24
C GLY A 274 11.74 1.44 -8.76
N GLU A 275 12.33 0.36 -9.19
CA GLU A 275 12.69 0.10 -10.59
C GLU A 275 11.50 -0.39 -11.43
N GLY A 276 11.77 -0.60 -12.70
CA GLY A 276 10.84 -1.15 -13.67
C GLY A 276 10.27 -0.12 -14.65
N PRO A 277 9.51 -0.59 -15.63
CA PRO A 277 8.88 0.26 -16.64
C PRO A 277 7.93 1.28 -16.01
N PHE A 278 8.12 2.55 -16.39
CA PHE A 278 7.26 3.66 -16.02
C PHE A 278 7.11 4.57 -17.24
N THR A 279 6.22 4.17 -18.14
CA THR A 279 6.09 4.67 -19.52
C THR A 279 5.92 6.19 -19.61
N VAL A 280 5.29 6.80 -18.63
CA VAL A 280 5.01 8.25 -18.59
C VAL A 280 6.04 9.06 -17.81
N GLU A 281 7.20 8.49 -17.50
CA GLU A 281 8.22 9.14 -16.67
C GLU A 281 8.70 10.45 -17.27
N MET A 282 8.74 11.48 -16.45
CA MET A 282 9.32 12.80 -16.76
C MET A 282 10.75 12.89 -16.23
N PHE A 283 11.56 13.73 -16.87
CA PHE A 283 12.97 13.94 -16.52
C PHE A 283 13.30 15.43 -16.43
N GLY A 284 14.48 15.75 -15.90
CA GLY A 284 14.97 17.11 -15.83
C GLY A 284 14.10 18.05 -14.99
N ASP A 285 13.96 19.29 -15.46
CA ASP A 285 13.28 20.37 -14.73
C ASP A 285 11.76 20.13 -14.60
N GLU A 286 11.12 19.51 -15.58
CA GLU A 286 9.70 19.16 -15.52
C GLU A 286 9.43 18.16 -14.41
N ALA A 287 10.24 17.11 -14.31
CA ALA A 287 10.14 16.14 -13.24
C ALA A 287 10.41 16.77 -11.87
N LYS A 288 11.39 17.67 -11.81
CA LYS A 288 11.70 18.40 -10.56
C LYS A 288 10.54 19.28 -10.14
N ALA A 289 9.95 20.04 -11.04
CA ALA A 289 8.81 20.90 -10.75
C ALA A 289 7.59 20.11 -10.23
N LEU A 290 7.26 18.98 -10.89
CA LEU A 290 6.16 18.12 -10.45
C LEU A 290 6.45 17.46 -9.08
N ARG A 291 7.68 17.03 -8.85
CA ARG A 291 8.14 16.44 -7.59
C ARG A 291 8.05 17.42 -6.43
N ASP A 292 8.53 18.64 -6.64
CA ASP A 292 8.51 19.69 -5.62
C ASP A 292 7.07 20.12 -5.32
N ALA A 293 6.25 20.38 -6.34
CA ALA A 293 4.83 20.72 -6.18
C ALA A 293 4.03 19.62 -5.47
N GLY A 294 4.30 18.36 -5.80
CA GLY A 294 3.63 17.19 -5.22
C GLY A 294 4.24 16.69 -3.92
N ALA A 295 5.35 17.26 -3.45
CA ALA A 295 6.14 16.72 -2.33
C ALA A 295 6.45 15.21 -2.52
N GLU A 296 6.83 14.82 -3.74
CA GLU A 296 7.05 13.42 -4.11
C GLU A 296 8.44 12.95 -3.68
N TYR A 297 8.59 12.83 -2.36
CA TYR A 297 9.77 12.31 -1.68
C TYR A 297 9.35 11.20 -0.71
N GLY A 298 10.24 10.23 -0.50
CA GLY A 298 9.98 9.14 0.45
C GLY A 298 9.78 9.66 1.87
N ALA A 299 8.70 9.28 2.53
CA ALA A 299 8.33 9.82 3.84
C ALA A 299 9.39 9.55 4.93
N GLU A 300 10.08 8.41 4.87
CA GLU A 300 11.15 8.03 5.80
C GLU A 300 12.55 8.36 5.26
N THR A 301 12.76 8.20 3.95
CA THR A 301 14.10 8.24 3.34
C THR A 301 14.45 9.59 2.70
N GLY A 302 13.46 10.45 2.45
CA GLY A 302 13.63 11.68 1.68
C GLY A 302 14.01 11.46 0.21
N ARG A 303 14.08 10.23 -0.29
CA ARG A 303 14.48 9.94 -1.67
C ARG A 303 13.45 10.47 -2.66
N PRO A 304 13.89 11.09 -3.77
CA PRO A 304 12.97 11.56 -4.79
C PRO A 304 12.26 10.39 -5.47
N ARG A 305 10.94 10.50 -5.60
CA ARG A 305 10.13 9.55 -6.38
C ARG A 305 10.26 9.85 -7.86
N ARG A 306 10.12 8.82 -8.69
CA ARG A 306 9.90 8.96 -10.13
C ARG A 306 8.48 9.53 -10.31
N VAL A 307 8.34 10.52 -11.18
CA VAL A 307 7.07 11.21 -11.45
C VAL A 307 6.82 11.28 -12.93
N GLY A 308 5.56 11.39 -13.33
CA GLY A 308 5.17 11.45 -14.74
C GLY A 308 3.75 11.91 -14.94
N ALA A 309 3.35 12.05 -16.20
CA ALA A 309 2.00 12.39 -16.61
C ALA A 309 0.97 11.40 -16.03
N PHE A 310 -0.31 11.78 -16.03
CA PHE A 310 -1.36 10.80 -15.77
C PHE A 310 -1.36 9.74 -16.86
N ASP A 311 -1.34 8.47 -16.47
CA ASP A 311 -1.35 7.33 -17.37
C ASP A 311 -2.75 6.69 -17.40
N ALA A 312 -3.54 7.03 -18.40
CA ALA A 312 -4.90 6.53 -18.52
C ALA A 312 -4.94 5.03 -18.88
N VAL A 313 -3.92 4.53 -19.59
CA VAL A 313 -3.81 3.09 -19.95
C VAL A 313 -3.55 2.27 -18.70
N ALA A 314 -2.54 2.65 -17.92
CA ALA A 314 -2.20 1.98 -16.66
C ALA A 314 -3.33 2.10 -15.63
N SER A 315 -3.97 3.29 -15.53
CA SER A 315 -5.06 3.52 -14.57
C SER A 315 -6.30 2.71 -14.91
N ARG A 316 -6.71 2.65 -16.18
CA ARG A 316 -7.83 1.79 -16.62
C ARG A 316 -7.55 0.31 -16.34
N TYR A 317 -6.32 -0.15 -16.58
CA TYR A 317 -5.92 -1.50 -16.19
C TYR A 317 -6.06 -1.71 -14.68
N GLY A 318 -5.55 -0.79 -13.86
CA GLY A 318 -5.63 -0.86 -12.41
C GLY A 318 -7.08 -0.87 -11.89
N VAL A 319 -7.95 -0.02 -12.45
CA VAL A 319 -9.39 0.01 -12.14
C VAL A 319 -10.02 -1.36 -12.39
N ARG A 320 -9.74 -1.96 -13.56
CA ARG A 320 -10.24 -3.29 -13.91
C ARG A 320 -9.72 -4.38 -12.97
N MET A 321 -8.43 -4.37 -12.62
CA MET A 321 -7.83 -5.37 -11.73
C MET A 321 -8.36 -5.25 -10.30
N GLN A 322 -8.55 -4.02 -9.81
CA GLN A 322 -9.13 -3.79 -8.49
C GLN A 322 -10.64 -4.08 -8.44
N GLY A 323 -11.32 -4.06 -9.60
CA GLY A 323 -12.78 -4.10 -9.65
C GLY A 323 -13.38 -2.88 -8.96
N ALA A 324 -12.82 -1.68 -9.19
CA ALA A 324 -13.24 -0.47 -8.51
C ALA A 324 -14.63 -0.03 -8.98
N ASP A 325 -15.52 0.24 -8.02
CA ASP A 325 -16.87 0.75 -8.27
C ASP A 325 -16.86 2.28 -8.40
N GLU A 326 -15.97 2.93 -7.68
CA GLU A 326 -15.78 4.38 -7.71
C GLU A 326 -14.35 4.78 -7.32
N LEU A 327 -13.97 6.01 -7.62
CA LEU A 327 -12.61 6.51 -7.45
C LEU A 327 -12.54 7.78 -6.62
N ALA A 328 -11.44 7.89 -5.84
CA ALA A 328 -10.93 9.16 -5.37
C ALA A 328 -9.74 9.60 -6.23
N LEU A 329 -9.83 10.80 -6.78
CA LEU A 329 -8.73 11.49 -7.46
C LEU A 329 -7.99 12.37 -6.45
N THR A 330 -6.75 12.03 -6.15
CA THR A 330 -5.94 12.77 -5.17
C THR A 330 -4.96 13.72 -5.85
N LYS A 331 -4.54 14.77 -5.11
CA LYS A 331 -3.50 15.71 -5.53
C LYS A 331 -3.80 16.48 -6.82
N LEU A 332 -5.06 16.84 -7.04
CA LEU A 332 -5.44 17.67 -8.19
C LEU A 332 -4.80 19.08 -8.10
N ASP A 333 -4.71 19.64 -6.91
CA ASP A 333 -4.05 20.90 -6.56
C ASP A 333 -2.62 21.02 -7.07
N VAL A 334 -1.89 19.91 -7.07
CA VAL A 334 -0.48 19.83 -7.51
C VAL A 334 -0.31 20.29 -8.96
N LEU A 335 -1.30 20.09 -9.81
CA LEU A 335 -1.24 20.47 -11.24
C LEU A 335 -1.54 21.94 -11.50
N SER A 336 -1.89 22.72 -10.48
CA SER A 336 -2.31 24.14 -10.62
C SER A 336 -1.24 25.06 -11.23
N TYR A 337 0.03 24.66 -11.24
CA TYR A 337 1.11 25.44 -11.84
C TYR A 337 1.28 25.22 -13.35
N MET A 338 0.70 24.17 -13.91
CA MET A 338 0.88 23.79 -15.33
C MET A 338 0.02 24.64 -16.26
N ASP A 339 0.55 25.01 -17.43
CA ASP A 339 -0.19 25.63 -18.54
C ASP A 339 -0.94 24.56 -19.36
N LYS A 340 -0.26 23.46 -19.62
CA LYS A 340 -0.80 22.28 -20.31
C LYS A 340 -0.49 21.03 -19.50
N ILE A 341 -1.48 20.20 -19.30
CA ILE A 341 -1.39 18.97 -18.51
C ILE A 341 -1.36 17.77 -19.46
N PRO A 342 -0.24 17.04 -19.56
CA PRO A 342 -0.16 15.84 -20.38
C PRO A 342 -0.92 14.66 -19.76
N VAL A 343 -1.66 13.93 -20.59
CA VAL A 343 -2.31 12.67 -20.24
C VAL A 343 -1.93 11.63 -21.28
N CYS A 344 -1.37 10.52 -20.85
CA CYS A 344 -1.08 9.38 -21.72
C CYS A 344 -2.37 8.60 -22.00
N VAL A 345 -2.83 8.65 -23.25
CA VAL A 345 -4.10 8.06 -23.68
C VAL A 345 -3.93 6.70 -24.39
N ALA A 346 -2.74 6.43 -24.87
CA ALA A 346 -2.35 5.17 -25.52
C ALA A 346 -0.82 5.01 -25.46
N TYR A 347 -0.34 3.83 -25.80
CA TYR A 347 1.08 3.57 -26.03
C TYR A 347 1.34 3.28 -27.51
N ASP A 348 2.53 3.69 -27.99
CA ASP A 348 3.12 3.18 -29.21
C ASP A 348 4.04 2.01 -28.81
N VAL A 349 3.74 0.83 -29.31
CA VAL A 349 4.54 -0.39 -29.11
C VAL A 349 4.95 -0.90 -30.47
N ASP A 350 6.22 -0.65 -30.85
CA ASP A 350 6.77 -1.04 -32.16
C ASP A 350 5.96 -0.53 -33.37
N GLY A 351 5.40 0.70 -33.28
CA GLY A 351 4.58 1.32 -34.31
C GLY A 351 3.07 0.97 -34.25
N GLU A 352 2.68 0.12 -33.32
CA GLU A 352 1.27 -0.21 -33.04
C GLU A 352 0.72 0.70 -31.92
N ARG A 353 -0.40 1.40 -32.20
CA ARG A 353 -1.13 2.14 -31.15
C ARG A 353 -1.91 1.16 -30.26
N VAL A 354 -1.51 1.05 -29.00
CA VAL A 354 -2.07 0.13 -28.01
C VAL A 354 -2.80 0.92 -26.91
N THR A 355 -4.02 0.51 -26.59
CA THR A 355 -4.83 1.11 -25.52
C THR A 355 -5.00 0.19 -24.30
N ASP A 356 -4.72 -1.11 -24.44
CA ASP A 356 -4.66 -2.05 -23.33
C ASP A 356 -3.24 -2.07 -22.74
N PHE A 357 -3.17 -2.28 -21.42
CA PHE A 357 -1.88 -2.28 -20.71
C PHE A 357 -1.03 -3.50 -21.12
N PRO A 358 0.12 -3.30 -21.79
CA PRO A 358 0.96 -4.40 -22.26
C PRO A 358 1.74 -5.04 -21.11
N ARG A 359 2.28 -6.24 -21.32
CA ARG A 359 3.04 -7.01 -20.33
C ARG A 359 4.45 -7.31 -20.82
N GLY A 360 5.36 -7.55 -19.88
CA GLY A 360 6.73 -7.99 -20.15
C GLY A 360 7.48 -7.02 -21.06
N GLU A 361 8.15 -7.54 -22.08
CA GLU A 361 8.98 -6.76 -23.00
C GLU A 361 8.19 -5.72 -23.80
N ARG A 362 6.92 -5.98 -24.13
CA ARG A 362 6.07 -4.99 -24.79
C ARG A 362 5.86 -3.74 -23.96
N LEU A 363 5.83 -3.84 -22.61
CA LEU A 363 5.77 -2.68 -21.74
C LEU A 363 7.10 -1.93 -21.70
N ARG A 364 8.22 -2.62 -21.79
CA ARG A 364 9.57 -1.99 -21.79
C ARG A 364 9.82 -1.10 -22.99
N VAL A 365 9.32 -1.49 -24.16
CA VAL A 365 9.49 -0.74 -25.40
C VAL A 365 8.37 0.27 -25.66
N ALA A 366 7.31 0.25 -24.84
CA ALA A 366 6.16 1.14 -24.96
C ALA A 366 6.57 2.61 -24.79
N LYS A 367 6.09 3.46 -25.71
CA LYS A 367 6.24 4.91 -25.66
C LYS A 367 4.89 5.57 -25.44
N PRO A 368 4.78 6.62 -24.61
CA PRO A 368 3.51 7.26 -24.33
C PRO A 368 3.02 8.08 -25.52
N ILE A 369 1.71 8.03 -25.80
CA ILE A 369 1.02 8.94 -26.72
C ILE A 369 0.21 9.88 -25.85
N PHE A 370 0.53 11.18 -25.90
CA PHE A 370 -0.08 12.20 -25.06
C PHE A 370 -1.19 12.98 -25.75
N GLU A 371 -2.23 13.26 -24.98
CA GLU A 371 -3.14 14.39 -25.19
C GLU A 371 -2.89 15.46 -24.14
N TYR A 372 -3.12 16.73 -24.45
CA TYR A 372 -2.85 17.85 -23.57
C TYR A 372 -4.12 18.59 -23.20
N PHE A 373 -4.32 18.77 -21.91
CA PHE A 373 -5.45 19.52 -21.33
C PHE A 373 -4.97 20.89 -20.88
N ASP A 374 -5.87 21.87 -20.92
CA ASP A 374 -5.60 23.21 -20.39
C ASP A 374 -5.48 23.17 -18.87
N GLY A 375 -4.43 23.78 -18.35
CA GLY A 375 -4.27 24.03 -16.93
C GLY A 375 -5.17 25.14 -16.42
N TRP A 376 -5.39 25.18 -15.13
CA TRP A 376 -6.27 26.19 -14.48
C TRP A 376 -5.50 27.33 -13.81
N LYS A 377 -4.21 27.22 -13.60
CA LYS A 377 -3.30 28.28 -13.13
C LYS A 377 -3.79 29.09 -11.91
N CYS A 378 -4.53 28.47 -11.02
CA CYS A 378 -4.99 29.09 -9.79
C CYS A 378 -5.05 28.07 -8.64
N ASP A 379 -5.00 28.59 -7.41
CA ASP A 379 -5.16 27.79 -6.20
C ASP A 379 -6.61 27.28 -6.09
N ILE A 380 -6.77 25.96 -5.96
CA ILE A 380 -8.06 25.28 -5.79
C ILE A 380 -8.25 24.71 -4.38
N SER A 381 -7.30 24.91 -3.46
CA SER A 381 -7.33 24.33 -2.11
C SER A 381 -8.57 24.72 -1.28
N LYS A 382 -9.17 25.86 -1.61
CA LYS A 382 -10.38 26.37 -0.96
C LYS A 382 -11.69 25.89 -1.57
N CYS A 383 -11.66 25.18 -2.70
CA CYS A 383 -12.85 24.61 -3.33
C CYS A 383 -13.44 23.50 -2.45
N ARG A 384 -14.74 23.51 -2.24
CA ARG A 384 -15.46 22.49 -1.45
C ARG A 384 -16.63 21.86 -2.21
N LYS A 385 -16.95 22.40 -3.39
CA LYS A 385 -17.98 21.89 -4.30
C LYS A 385 -17.40 21.83 -5.70
N GLU A 386 -17.93 20.95 -6.55
CA GLU A 386 -17.50 20.82 -7.95
C GLU A 386 -17.68 22.14 -8.72
N SER A 387 -18.73 22.91 -8.39
CA SER A 387 -18.99 24.22 -8.98
C SER A 387 -17.92 25.28 -8.68
N ASP A 388 -17.14 25.10 -7.61
CA ASP A 388 -16.09 26.04 -7.21
C ASP A 388 -14.82 25.84 -8.03
N LEU A 389 -14.69 24.68 -8.67
CA LEU A 389 -13.53 24.35 -9.50
C LEU A 389 -13.56 25.13 -10.82
N PRO A 390 -12.40 25.60 -11.32
CA PRO A 390 -12.26 26.13 -12.68
C PRO A 390 -12.80 25.16 -13.74
N GLU A 391 -13.29 25.71 -14.85
CA GLU A 391 -13.82 24.91 -15.95
C GLU A 391 -12.81 23.87 -16.46
N GLN A 392 -11.54 24.28 -16.59
CA GLN A 392 -10.43 23.40 -17.03
C GLN A 392 -10.23 22.22 -16.07
N ALA A 393 -10.28 22.45 -14.75
CA ALA A 393 -10.16 21.38 -13.76
C ALA A 393 -11.34 20.40 -13.83
N ARG A 394 -12.57 20.91 -14.01
CA ARG A 394 -13.76 20.06 -14.22
C ARG A 394 -13.67 19.25 -15.50
N ALA A 395 -13.20 19.87 -16.59
CA ALA A 395 -13.00 19.19 -17.88
C ALA A 395 -11.95 18.09 -17.77
N TYR A 396 -10.86 18.36 -17.04
CA TYR A 396 -9.81 17.36 -16.75
C TYR A 396 -10.37 16.17 -16.01
N ILE A 397 -11.08 16.38 -14.89
CA ILE A 397 -11.69 15.31 -14.09
C ILE A 397 -12.64 14.48 -14.95
N ALA A 398 -13.52 15.13 -15.74
CA ALA A 398 -14.47 14.44 -16.60
C ALA A 398 -13.79 13.60 -17.70
N ALA A 399 -12.67 14.09 -18.24
CA ALA A 399 -11.88 13.36 -19.23
C ALA A 399 -11.24 12.12 -18.60
N LEU A 400 -10.62 12.25 -17.41
CA LEU A 400 -10.03 11.11 -16.69
C LEU A 400 -11.11 10.06 -16.37
N GLU A 401 -12.25 10.47 -15.83
CA GLU A 401 -13.38 9.59 -15.50
C GLU A 401 -13.80 8.74 -16.71
N LYS A 402 -13.91 9.38 -17.89
CA LYS A 402 -14.21 8.69 -19.15
C LYS A 402 -13.09 7.74 -19.60
N MET A 403 -11.82 8.15 -19.46
CA MET A 403 -10.67 7.37 -19.92
C MET A 403 -10.45 6.12 -19.09
N VAL A 404 -10.72 6.17 -17.77
CA VAL A 404 -10.54 5.02 -16.88
C VAL A 404 -11.80 4.15 -16.74
N ASP A 405 -12.92 4.59 -17.31
CA ASP A 405 -14.23 3.93 -17.29
C ASP A 405 -14.72 3.63 -15.87
N CYS A 406 -14.61 4.62 -14.98
CA CYS A 406 -15.04 4.47 -13.58
C CYS A 406 -15.35 5.85 -12.98
N PRO A 407 -16.47 6.03 -12.24
CA PRO A 407 -16.86 7.32 -11.70
C PRO A 407 -15.87 7.84 -10.65
N ILE A 408 -15.52 9.12 -10.74
CA ILE A 408 -14.69 9.82 -9.74
C ILE A 408 -15.64 10.55 -8.79
N THR A 409 -15.86 10.01 -7.61
CA THR A 409 -16.82 10.54 -6.62
C THR A 409 -16.18 11.37 -5.52
N CYS A 410 -14.85 11.35 -5.41
CA CYS A 410 -14.09 12.16 -4.48
C CYS A 410 -12.89 12.81 -5.18
N VAL A 411 -12.64 14.09 -4.94
CA VAL A 411 -11.50 14.82 -5.49
C VAL A 411 -10.80 15.57 -4.36
N SER A 412 -9.51 15.27 -4.12
CA SER A 412 -8.69 16.01 -3.18
C SER A 412 -8.10 17.26 -3.85
N VAL A 413 -8.25 18.39 -3.20
CA VAL A 413 -7.83 19.72 -3.68
C VAL A 413 -6.74 20.35 -2.81
N GLY A 414 -6.19 19.59 -1.85
CA GLY A 414 -5.11 20.03 -0.99
C GLY A 414 -4.67 18.91 -0.02
N ALA A 415 -3.78 19.22 0.92
CA ALA A 415 -3.17 18.24 1.82
C ALA A 415 -3.98 18.00 3.11
N GLU A 416 -4.75 19.01 3.56
CA GLU A 416 -5.48 18.98 4.81
C GLU A 416 -6.70 18.05 4.73
N ARG A 417 -7.16 17.60 5.90
CA ARG A 417 -8.22 16.59 6.02
C ARG A 417 -9.53 16.98 5.35
N ASP A 418 -9.90 18.28 5.39
CA ASP A 418 -11.15 18.85 4.84
C ASP A 418 -11.00 19.36 3.39
N GLU A 419 -9.80 19.26 2.78
CA GLU A 419 -9.51 19.73 1.43
C GLU A 419 -9.88 18.68 0.38
N TYR A 420 -11.19 18.40 0.28
CA TYR A 420 -11.74 17.48 -0.71
C TYR A 420 -13.16 17.89 -1.13
N ILE A 421 -13.55 17.41 -2.30
CA ILE A 421 -14.87 17.61 -2.89
C ILE A 421 -15.52 16.23 -3.06
N VAL A 422 -16.74 16.07 -2.53
CA VAL A 422 -17.60 14.92 -2.83
C VAL A 422 -18.45 15.25 -4.05
N ARG A 423 -18.37 14.40 -5.07
CA ARG A 423 -19.16 14.49 -6.30
C ARG A 423 -20.27 13.44 -6.27
N LYS A 424 -21.44 13.75 -6.81
CA LYS A 424 -22.49 12.75 -7.00
C LYS A 424 -22.13 11.90 -8.22
N SER A 425 -22.19 10.58 -8.09
CA SER A 425 -22.18 9.69 -9.26
C SER A 425 -23.38 10.06 -10.14
N LYS A 426 -23.12 10.25 -11.42
CA LYS A 426 -24.18 10.51 -12.42
C LYS A 426 -24.97 9.23 -12.69
#